data_92d6b1d05ced2d3cf095e313f1174e9d
#
_entry.id   92d6b1d05ced2d3cf095e313f1174e9d
#
_cell.length_a   1.000
_cell.length_b   1.000
_cell.length_c   1.000
_cell.angle_alpha   90.00
_cell.angle_beta   90.00
_cell.angle_gamma   90.00
#
_symmetry.space_group_name_H-M   'P 1'
#
loop_
_entity.id
_entity.type
_entity.pdbx_description
1 polymer ?
#
loop_
_entity_poly.entity_id
_entity_poly.type
_entity_poly.pdbx_seq_one_letter_code
_entity_poly.pdbx_strand_id
1 'polypeptide(L)'
;QRPVPAETVMIPAVMKQAGYTTACIGKWGLGYPGSASTPNKMGFDFFYGYNCQREAHTYYPPFLYRNEHREYLNNPLVVPHTKLDKGADPYEEKSYAKYTLNEYAPDLMYKEILNFIDLTKDNPFVLFWTTPLPHVPLQAPEKWVKHYVNKFGDEKPYTGNKDYFPCRYPRATYAAMISYWDEQIGGLINKLKELGIYDNTIIIFTSDNGPTFNGGSDSFFFDSAKPFKSEWGWGKASLREGGIRVPMIASWPKKIKAGSKSDLICAFWDIMPTFCEIAKVECPTTDGISFLPELLGKKQNKHDFLYWEFPDSGGQKAVRMGKWKGIVLNIFKGNRKIQLYDLDSDPREQTDVARYHPEIVKRMEDIMKQEHIEPELASFKMPH
;
A
#
# COMPACT_ATOMS: atom_id res chain seq x y z
N GLN A 1 -13.27 0.26 13.11
CA GLN A 1 -12.07 -0.56 12.89
C GLN A 1 -12.27 -1.89 13.61
N ARG A 2 -12.12 -3.03 12.90
CA ARG A 2 -12.18 -4.36 13.50
C ARG A 2 -10.76 -4.83 13.81
N PRO A 3 -10.52 -5.41 14.99
CA PRO A 3 -9.27 -6.11 15.26
C PRO A 3 -9.22 -7.41 14.47
N VAL A 4 -8.03 -7.80 14.03
CA VAL A 4 -7.79 -9.17 13.58
C VAL A 4 -7.78 -10.10 14.80
N PRO A 5 -8.06 -11.41 14.64
CA PRO A 5 -8.01 -12.37 15.74
C PRO A 5 -6.66 -12.34 16.47
N ALA A 6 -6.69 -12.51 17.80
CA ALA A 6 -5.49 -12.41 18.63
C ALA A 6 -4.45 -13.51 18.32
N GLU A 7 -4.92 -14.66 17.86
CA GLU A 7 -4.12 -15.82 17.47
C GLU A 7 -3.47 -15.69 16.08
N THR A 8 -3.77 -14.62 15.33
CA THR A 8 -3.17 -14.40 14.00
C THR A 8 -1.66 -14.22 14.10
N VAL A 9 -0.92 -15.12 13.50
CA VAL A 9 0.54 -15.03 13.45
C VAL A 9 0.97 -14.06 12.36
N MET A 10 1.67 -13.00 12.74
CA MET A 10 2.18 -11.99 11.82
C MET A 10 3.70 -12.07 11.67
N ILE A 11 4.20 -11.53 10.56
CA ILE A 11 5.64 -11.49 10.23
C ILE A 11 6.51 -11.01 11.41
N PRO A 12 6.19 -9.90 12.13
CA PRO A 12 7.05 -9.46 13.23
C PRO A 12 7.16 -10.48 14.35
N ALA A 13 6.10 -11.21 14.67
CA ALA A 13 6.13 -12.25 15.69
C ALA A 13 7.07 -13.42 15.30
N VAL A 14 7.04 -13.82 14.03
CA VAL A 14 7.96 -14.85 13.50
C VAL A 14 9.40 -14.36 13.48
N MET A 15 9.64 -13.12 13.03
CA MET A 15 10.97 -12.55 12.96
C MET A 15 11.60 -12.35 14.35
N LYS A 16 10.82 -12.06 15.38
CA LYS A 16 11.30 -12.04 16.77
C LYS A 16 11.83 -13.39 17.23
N GLN A 17 11.23 -14.50 16.84
CA GLN A 17 11.75 -15.84 17.15
C GLN A 17 13.13 -16.08 16.54
N ALA A 18 13.44 -15.39 15.44
CA ALA A 18 14.77 -15.39 14.81
C ALA A 18 15.74 -14.36 15.41
N GLY A 19 15.36 -13.67 16.49
CA GLY A 19 16.19 -12.68 17.16
C GLY A 19 16.20 -11.29 16.52
N TYR A 20 15.25 -11.00 15.61
CA TYR A 20 15.13 -9.66 15.02
C TYR A 20 14.40 -8.70 15.96
N THR A 21 14.90 -7.48 16.08
CA THR A 21 14.14 -6.35 16.63
C THR A 21 13.19 -5.80 15.57
N THR A 22 11.93 -5.55 15.92
CA THR A 22 10.89 -5.26 14.93
C THR A 22 10.23 -3.91 15.17
N ALA A 23 10.06 -3.12 14.11
CA ALA A 23 9.34 -1.85 14.16
C ALA A 23 8.30 -1.74 13.05
N CYS A 24 7.17 -1.09 13.38
CA CYS A 24 6.20 -0.60 12.42
C CYS A 24 6.10 0.91 12.56
N ILE A 25 6.40 1.66 11.49
CA ILE A 25 6.34 3.11 11.49
C ILE A 25 5.47 3.59 10.34
N GLY A 26 4.37 4.28 10.66
CA GLY A 26 3.39 4.72 9.68
C GLY A 26 1.95 4.43 10.09
N LYS A 27 1.17 3.87 9.19
CA LYS A 27 -0.25 3.58 9.40
C LYS A 27 -0.46 2.10 9.75
N TRP A 28 -1.14 1.85 10.88
CA TRP A 28 -1.67 0.54 11.26
C TRP A 28 -3.06 0.34 10.63
N GLY A 29 -4.03 -0.17 11.34
CA GLY A 29 -5.40 -0.32 10.86
C GLY A 29 -6.01 -1.69 11.16
N LEU A 30 -5.26 -2.60 11.77
CA LEU A 30 -5.67 -3.97 12.03
C LEU A 30 -6.21 -4.18 13.45
N GLY A 31 -6.29 -3.09 14.25
CA GLY A 31 -6.89 -3.09 15.58
C GLY A 31 -6.97 -1.66 16.13
N TYR A 32 -7.95 -1.40 17.00
CA TYR A 32 -8.07 -0.13 17.70
C TYR A 32 -7.26 -0.14 19.01
N PRO A 33 -6.93 1.03 19.58
CA PRO A 33 -6.20 1.11 20.85
C PRO A 33 -6.88 0.32 21.95
N GLY A 34 -6.10 -0.53 22.65
CA GLY A 34 -6.62 -1.44 23.68
C GLY A 34 -7.17 -2.77 23.15
N SER A 35 -7.32 -2.97 21.83
CA SER A 35 -7.72 -4.26 21.27
C SER A 35 -6.60 -5.32 21.37
N ALA A 36 -6.94 -6.56 21.01
CA ALA A 36 -5.96 -7.66 20.98
C ALA A 36 -4.93 -7.52 19.86
N SER A 37 -5.18 -6.69 18.85
CA SER A 37 -4.36 -6.57 17.65
C SER A 37 -3.78 -5.16 17.44
N THR A 38 -3.33 -4.52 18.52
CA THR A 38 -2.43 -3.35 18.40
C THR A 38 -1.08 -3.78 17.83
N PRO A 39 -0.29 -2.89 17.21
CA PRO A 39 1.00 -3.26 16.61
C PRO A 39 1.90 -4.05 17.57
N ASN A 40 2.04 -3.60 18.81
CA ASN A 40 2.89 -4.24 19.79
C ASN A 40 2.39 -5.65 20.18
N LYS A 41 1.08 -5.84 20.34
CA LYS A 41 0.49 -7.17 20.61
C LYS A 41 0.63 -8.13 19.43
N MET A 42 0.71 -7.61 18.22
CA MET A 42 0.92 -8.40 17.00
C MET A 42 2.40 -8.67 16.69
N GLY A 43 3.31 -8.33 17.61
CA GLY A 43 4.70 -8.74 17.57
C GLY A 43 5.72 -7.63 17.30
N PHE A 44 5.31 -6.39 17.04
CA PHE A 44 6.28 -5.29 16.92
C PHE A 44 6.81 -4.85 18.28
N ASP A 45 8.13 -4.68 18.39
CA ASP A 45 8.78 -4.11 19.57
C ASP A 45 8.56 -2.60 19.66
N PHE A 46 8.47 -1.94 18.51
CA PHE A 46 8.26 -0.50 18.42
C PHE A 46 7.20 -0.17 17.38
N PHE A 47 6.32 0.77 17.72
CA PHE A 47 5.34 1.36 16.83
C PHE A 47 5.36 2.89 16.95
N TYR A 48 5.34 3.58 15.80
CA TYR A 48 5.11 5.02 15.76
C TYR A 48 4.25 5.41 14.57
N GLY A 49 3.11 6.07 14.81
CA GLY A 49 2.26 6.51 13.72
C GLY A 49 0.77 6.56 14.03
N TYR A 50 -0.04 6.38 13.01
CA TYR A 50 -1.49 6.33 13.09
C TYR A 50 -1.98 4.94 13.46
N ASN A 51 -2.66 4.79 14.58
CA ASN A 51 -3.25 3.50 14.92
C ASN A 51 -4.50 3.19 14.08
N CYS A 52 -5.26 4.20 13.71
CA CYS A 52 -6.48 4.08 12.92
C CYS A 52 -6.31 4.67 11.52
N GLN A 53 -6.79 3.97 10.49
CA GLN A 53 -6.74 4.45 9.10
C GLN A 53 -7.39 5.83 8.93
N ARG A 54 -8.49 6.10 9.63
CA ARG A 54 -9.22 7.37 9.52
C ARG A 54 -8.45 8.54 10.13
N GLU A 55 -7.58 8.30 11.10
CA GLU A 55 -6.69 9.32 11.67
C GLU A 55 -5.66 9.79 10.62
N ALA A 56 -5.27 8.92 9.69
CA ALA A 56 -4.38 9.26 8.58
C ALA A 56 -5.05 10.07 7.44
N HIS A 57 -6.29 10.54 7.63
CA HIS A 57 -6.94 11.48 6.71
C HIS A 57 -6.54 12.94 6.97
N THR A 58 -5.45 13.14 7.70
CA THR A 58 -4.67 14.38 7.78
C THR A 58 -3.20 14.05 7.99
N TYR A 59 -2.31 14.79 7.35
CA TYR A 59 -0.87 14.70 7.60
C TYR A 59 -0.40 15.63 8.73
N TYR A 60 -1.32 16.39 9.33
CA TYR A 60 -1.12 17.22 10.50
C TYR A 60 -2.08 16.81 11.62
N PRO A 61 -1.97 15.59 12.16
CA PRO A 61 -2.87 15.11 13.20
C PRO A 61 -2.57 15.81 14.53
N PRO A 62 -3.53 15.87 15.47
CA PRO A 62 -3.30 16.41 16.81
C PRO A 62 -2.46 15.47 17.70
N PHE A 63 -2.32 14.21 17.32
CA PHE A 63 -1.49 13.21 18.01
C PHE A 63 -1.10 12.08 17.07
N LEU A 64 -0.03 11.39 17.41
CA LEU A 64 0.34 10.06 16.89
C LEU A 64 0.43 9.08 18.06
N TYR A 65 0.59 7.81 17.77
CA TYR A 65 0.86 6.79 18.78
C TYR A 65 2.33 6.44 18.81
N ARG A 66 2.90 6.45 20.01
CA ARG A 66 4.18 5.81 20.31
C ARG A 66 3.86 4.54 21.11
N ASN A 67 3.99 3.40 20.47
CA ASN A 67 3.48 2.14 21.01
C ASN A 67 1.97 2.26 21.33
N GLU A 68 1.55 2.01 22.55
CA GLU A 68 0.14 2.09 22.96
C GLU A 68 -0.28 3.48 23.50
N HIS A 69 0.63 4.47 23.53
CA HIS A 69 0.38 5.79 24.12
C HIS A 69 0.27 6.89 23.07
N ARG A 70 -0.67 7.81 23.28
CA ARG A 70 -0.77 9.02 22.44
C ARG A 70 0.37 9.98 22.74
N GLU A 71 1.05 10.41 21.70
CA GLU A 71 1.99 11.51 21.69
C GLU A 71 1.30 12.71 21.05
N TYR A 72 0.97 13.72 21.83
CA TYR A 72 0.27 14.90 21.36
C TYR A 72 1.22 15.82 20.62
N LEU A 73 0.76 16.33 19.47
CA LEU A 73 1.48 17.22 18.58
C LEU A 73 0.98 18.66 18.71
N ASN A 74 1.80 19.61 18.31
CA ASN A 74 1.43 21.01 18.28
C ASN A 74 0.58 21.36 17.04
N ASN A 75 -0.46 20.57 16.80
CA ASN A 75 -1.42 20.77 15.72
C ASN A 75 -2.82 20.96 16.30
N PRO A 76 -3.53 22.04 15.95
CA PRO A 76 -4.95 22.14 16.24
C PRO A 76 -5.73 21.05 15.49
N LEU A 77 -6.83 20.60 16.09
CA LEU A 77 -7.72 19.67 15.42
C LEU A 77 -8.42 20.34 14.24
N VAL A 78 -8.15 19.88 13.04
CA VAL A 78 -8.93 20.20 11.84
C VAL A 78 -9.70 18.96 11.42
N VAL A 79 -11.02 19.07 11.35
CA VAL A 79 -11.90 17.94 11.02
C VAL A 79 -11.63 17.49 9.58
N PRO A 80 -11.25 16.23 9.34
CA PRO A 80 -11.09 15.70 7.99
C PRO A 80 -12.37 15.80 7.15
N HIS A 81 -12.23 15.78 5.83
CA HIS A 81 -13.35 15.82 4.88
C HIS A 81 -14.15 17.13 4.87
N THR A 82 -13.53 18.26 5.28
CA THR A 82 -14.14 19.58 5.15
C THR A 82 -13.98 20.11 3.72
N LYS A 83 -15.00 20.85 3.27
CA LYS A 83 -14.94 21.61 2.01
C LYS A 83 -14.23 22.94 2.25
N LEU A 84 -13.83 23.58 1.14
CA LEU A 84 -13.37 24.97 1.18
C LEU A 84 -14.47 25.86 1.79
N ASP A 85 -14.06 26.85 2.56
CA ASP A 85 -15.00 27.73 3.27
C ASP A 85 -15.92 28.47 2.29
N LYS A 86 -17.18 28.65 2.69
CA LYS A 86 -18.16 29.35 1.87
C LYS A 86 -17.69 30.79 1.61
N GLY A 87 -17.60 31.18 0.33
CA GLY A 87 -17.15 32.49 -0.08
C GLY A 87 -15.63 32.66 -0.18
N ALA A 88 -14.83 31.65 0.18
CA ALA A 88 -13.40 31.67 -0.08
C ALA A 88 -13.12 31.56 -1.59
N ASP A 89 -12.18 32.33 -2.08
CA ASP A 89 -11.71 32.22 -3.46
C ASP A 89 -10.87 30.94 -3.61
N PRO A 90 -11.26 29.99 -4.48
CA PRO A 90 -10.53 28.74 -4.67
C PRO A 90 -9.17 28.94 -5.37
N TYR A 91 -8.90 30.09 -5.96
CA TYR A 91 -7.62 30.37 -6.62
C TYR A 91 -6.64 31.13 -5.70
N GLU A 92 -7.06 31.55 -4.53
CA GLU A 92 -6.21 32.20 -3.51
C GLU A 92 -5.57 31.17 -2.57
N GLU A 93 -4.23 31.16 -2.48
CA GLU A 93 -3.50 30.23 -1.59
C GLU A 93 -3.89 30.37 -0.12
N LYS A 94 -4.18 31.60 0.33
CA LYS A 94 -4.63 31.87 1.71
C LYS A 94 -5.89 31.13 2.12
N SER A 95 -6.75 30.76 1.14
CA SER A 95 -7.97 29.99 1.38
C SER A 95 -7.69 28.58 1.89
N TYR A 96 -6.46 28.09 1.74
CA TYR A 96 -6.01 26.74 2.11
C TYR A 96 -5.09 26.72 3.35
N ALA A 97 -4.74 27.89 3.91
CA ALA A 97 -3.75 28.00 4.98
C ALA A 97 -4.06 27.13 6.22
N LYS A 98 -5.35 26.96 6.56
CA LYS A 98 -5.78 26.14 7.70
C LYS A 98 -5.54 24.63 7.55
N TYR A 99 -5.14 24.16 6.39
CA TYR A 99 -4.85 22.73 6.13
C TYR A 99 -3.35 22.42 6.19
N THR A 100 -2.48 23.42 6.36
CA THR A 100 -1.04 23.26 6.60
C THR A 100 -0.72 23.78 7.98
N LEU A 101 -0.34 22.87 8.89
CA LEU A 101 -0.15 23.19 10.30
C LEU A 101 1.34 23.08 10.70
N ASN A 102 1.63 22.82 11.99
CA ASN A 102 2.98 22.96 12.53
C ASN A 102 3.85 21.73 12.37
N GLU A 103 3.29 20.54 12.66
CA GLU A 103 4.05 19.28 12.71
C GLU A 103 3.52 18.30 11.68
N TYR A 104 4.31 18.06 10.63
CA TYR A 104 3.99 17.16 9.54
C TYR A 104 4.33 15.71 9.92
N ALA A 105 3.34 14.85 10.02
CA ALA A 105 3.51 13.48 10.50
C ALA A 105 4.56 12.66 9.75
N PRO A 106 4.72 12.76 8.40
CA PRO A 106 5.78 12.05 7.71
C PRO A 106 7.20 12.46 8.14
N ASP A 107 7.43 13.73 8.55
CA ASP A 107 8.72 14.17 9.08
C ASP A 107 9.03 13.47 10.42
N LEU A 108 8.02 13.40 11.28
CA LEU A 108 8.15 12.76 12.59
C LEU A 108 8.38 11.25 12.43
N MET A 109 7.63 10.59 11.54
CA MET A 109 7.82 9.18 11.21
C MET A 109 9.21 8.91 10.66
N TYR A 110 9.69 9.74 9.75
CA TYR A 110 11.02 9.61 9.17
C TYR A 110 12.12 9.76 10.23
N LYS A 111 11.97 10.70 11.15
CA LYS A 111 12.88 10.86 12.29
C LYS A 111 12.93 9.58 13.13
N GLU A 112 11.78 8.98 13.44
CA GLU A 112 11.73 7.74 14.21
C GLU A 112 12.31 6.54 13.45
N ILE A 113 12.22 6.50 12.12
CA ILE A 113 12.90 5.51 11.28
C ILE A 113 14.42 5.59 11.47
N LEU A 114 14.98 6.79 11.37
CA LEU A 114 16.41 6.99 11.53
C LEU A 114 16.88 6.66 12.95
N ASN A 115 16.11 7.06 13.97
CA ASN A 115 16.35 6.73 15.36
C ASN A 115 16.34 5.20 15.60
N PHE A 116 15.34 4.50 15.06
CA PHE A 116 15.24 3.05 15.19
C PHE A 116 16.45 2.34 14.58
N ILE A 117 16.90 2.76 13.39
CA ILE A 117 18.09 2.19 12.75
C ILE A 117 19.34 2.44 13.58
N ASP A 118 19.52 3.65 14.14
CA ASP A 118 20.65 3.96 15.02
C ASP A 118 20.69 3.07 16.26
N LEU A 119 19.54 2.82 16.85
CA LEU A 119 19.40 1.99 18.05
C LEU A 119 19.60 0.49 17.79
N THR A 120 19.33 0.03 16.56
CA THR A 120 19.32 -1.40 16.22
C THR A 120 20.44 -1.82 15.27
N LYS A 121 21.32 -0.91 14.86
CA LYS A 121 22.36 -1.15 13.84
C LYS A 121 23.27 -2.35 14.10
N ASP A 122 23.49 -2.72 15.36
CA ASP A 122 24.36 -3.81 15.77
C ASP A 122 23.62 -5.16 15.89
N ASN A 123 22.32 -5.18 15.68
CA ASN A 123 21.44 -6.35 15.77
C ASN A 123 20.63 -6.53 14.49
N PRO A 124 20.15 -7.74 14.18
CA PRO A 124 19.21 -7.92 13.09
C PRO A 124 17.90 -7.20 13.40
N PHE A 125 17.35 -6.51 12.40
CA PHE A 125 16.08 -5.79 12.55
C PHE A 125 15.16 -5.95 11.35
N VAL A 126 13.87 -5.77 11.60
CA VAL A 126 12.81 -5.60 10.58
C VAL A 126 12.13 -4.26 10.81
N LEU A 127 12.21 -3.39 9.84
CA LEU A 127 11.49 -2.13 9.80
C LEU A 127 10.38 -2.19 8.75
N PHE A 128 9.14 -2.14 9.18
CA PHE A 128 7.96 -2.05 8.32
C PHE A 128 7.51 -0.59 8.25
N TRP A 129 7.90 0.10 7.20
CA TRP A 129 7.54 1.50 6.95
C TRP A 129 6.22 1.58 6.20
N THR A 130 5.12 1.63 6.93
CA THR A 130 3.75 1.76 6.41
C THR A 130 3.38 3.22 6.21
N THR A 131 4.19 3.96 5.44
CA THR A 131 3.94 5.38 5.18
C THR A 131 2.56 5.59 4.56
N PRO A 132 1.81 6.62 4.99
CA PRO A 132 0.58 7.00 4.31
C PRO A 132 0.81 7.73 2.97
N LEU A 133 2.04 8.14 2.63
CA LEU A 133 2.36 8.77 1.36
C LEU A 133 2.28 7.77 0.19
N PRO A 134 1.72 8.15 -0.97
CA PRO A 134 1.10 9.44 -1.34
C PRO A 134 -0.44 9.41 -1.25
N HIS A 135 -1.03 8.74 -0.25
CA HIS A 135 -2.49 8.71 -0.05
C HIS A 135 -3.04 10.14 0.18
N VAL A 136 -4.26 10.39 -0.21
CA VAL A 136 -4.95 11.65 0.10
C VAL A 136 -5.21 11.79 1.63
N PRO A 137 -5.27 13.03 2.18
CA PRO A 137 -5.36 14.33 1.51
C PRO A 137 -4.05 14.77 0.86
N LEU A 138 -4.14 15.66 -0.12
CA LEU A 138 -2.98 16.20 -0.80
C LEU A 138 -2.30 17.28 0.06
N GLN A 139 -1.28 16.89 0.80
CA GLN A 139 -0.50 17.73 1.70
C GLN A 139 0.98 17.34 1.56
N ALA A 140 1.85 18.29 1.27
CA ALA A 140 3.27 18.07 1.06
C ALA A 140 4.09 19.30 1.51
N PRO A 141 5.40 19.14 1.76
CA PRO A 141 6.28 20.27 2.04
C PRO A 141 6.29 21.29 0.90
N GLU A 142 6.21 22.55 1.28
CA GLU A 142 6.06 23.69 0.36
C GLU A 142 7.16 23.73 -0.73
N LYS A 143 8.41 23.37 -0.38
CA LYS A 143 9.53 23.36 -1.34
C LYS A 143 9.23 22.48 -2.57
N TRP A 144 8.62 21.31 -2.34
CA TRP A 144 8.28 20.39 -3.41
C TRP A 144 7.03 20.81 -4.16
N VAL A 145 6.03 21.39 -3.46
CA VAL A 145 4.83 21.94 -4.11
C VAL A 145 5.24 23.06 -5.06
N LYS A 146 6.05 24.04 -4.62
CA LYS A 146 6.57 25.11 -5.48
C LYS A 146 7.34 24.61 -6.69
N HIS A 147 8.17 23.55 -6.50
CA HIS A 147 8.89 22.94 -7.61
C HIS A 147 7.93 22.46 -8.72
N TYR A 148 6.84 21.78 -8.34
CA TYR A 148 5.90 21.25 -9.31
C TYR A 148 4.90 22.28 -9.84
N VAL A 149 4.54 23.31 -9.08
CA VAL A 149 3.79 24.47 -9.58
C VAL A 149 4.58 25.17 -10.70
N ASN A 150 5.88 25.38 -10.52
CA ASN A 150 6.74 25.94 -11.56
C ASN A 150 6.81 25.04 -12.82
N LYS A 151 6.71 23.72 -12.64
CA LYS A 151 6.80 22.75 -13.73
C LYS A 151 5.48 22.55 -14.48
N PHE A 152 4.34 22.55 -13.78
CA PHE A 152 3.02 22.24 -14.35
C PHE A 152 2.22 23.52 -14.70
N GLY A 153 2.57 24.65 -14.12
CA GLY A 153 1.80 25.89 -14.20
C GLY A 153 0.61 25.91 -13.25
N ASP A 154 -0.30 26.86 -13.46
CA ASP A 154 -1.53 26.96 -12.69
C ASP A 154 -2.50 25.83 -13.08
N GLU A 155 -3.28 25.38 -12.12
CA GLU A 155 -4.21 24.27 -12.29
C GLU A 155 -5.53 24.50 -11.56
N LYS A 156 -6.55 23.73 -11.96
CA LYS A 156 -7.84 23.79 -11.30
C LYS A 156 -7.75 23.31 -9.85
N PRO A 157 -8.18 24.13 -8.88
CA PRO A 157 -8.14 23.75 -7.48
C PRO A 157 -9.11 22.61 -7.16
N TYR A 158 -8.75 21.82 -6.16
CA TYR A 158 -9.64 20.87 -5.52
C TYR A 158 -10.30 21.52 -4.29
N THR A 159 -11.63 21.57 -4.26
CA THR A 159 -12.39 22.29 -3.22
C THR A 159 -12.98 21.38 -2.13
N GLY A 160 -12.57 20.10 -2.07
CA GLY A 160 -13.07 19.16 -1.09
C GLY A 160 -14.42 18.52 -1.44
N ASN A 161 -14.84 18.55 -2.70
CA ASN A 161 -16.15 18.06 -3.15
C ASN A 161 -16.23 16.53 -3.31
N LYS A 162 -15.10 15.81 -3.21
CA LYS A 162 -14.99 14.34 -3.27
C LYS A 162 -14.17 13.83 -2.09
N ASP A 163 -14.60 14.15 -0.87
CA ASP A 163 -13.91 13.84 0.38
C ASP A 163 -12.51 14.48 0.51
N TYR A 164 -11.89 14.36 1.68
CA TYR A 164 -10.58 14.90 2.03
C TYR A 164 -10.48 16.44 1.97
N PHE A 165 -9.36 16.98 2.40
CA PHE A 165 -9.14 18.42 2.43
C PHE A 165 -9.01 19.01 1.03
N PRO A 166 -9.49 20.26 0.85
CA PRO A 166 -9.19 21.06 -0.34
C PRO A 166 -7.69 21.23 -0.57
N CYS A 167 -7.30 21.37 -1.84
CA CYS A 167 -5.93 21.60 -2.24
C CYS A 167 -5.88 22.60 -3.39
N ARG A 168 -5.02 23.65 -3.26
CA ARG A 168 -4.90 24.69 -4.30
C ARG A 168 -4.29 24.14 -5.59
N TYR A 169 -3.26 23.31 -5.46
CA TYR A 169 -2.50 22.72 -6.57
C TYR A 169 -2.49 21.21 -6.48
N PRO A 170 -3.59 20.50 -6.82
CA PRO A 170 -3.72 19.07 -6.54
C PRO A 170 -2.72 18.20 -7.28
N ARG A 171 -2.43 18.45 -8.56
CA ARG A 171 -1.43 17.69 -9.32
C ARG A 171 -0.02 17.97 -8.82
N ALA A 172 0.32 19.25 -8.64
CA ALA A 172 1.63 19.63 -8.12
C ALA A 172 1.86 19.06 -6.72
N THR A 173 0.85 19.08 -5.85
CA THR A 173 0.97 18.53 -4.49
C THR A 173 1.10 17.00 -4.50
N TYR A 174 0.38 16.28 -5.36
CA TYR A 174 0.54 14.84 -5.50
C TYR A 174 1.96 14.46 -5.95
N ALA A 175 2.49 15.13 -6.97
CA ALA A 175 3.85 14.93 -7.41
C ALA A 175 4.88 15.29 -6.32
N ALA A 176 4.61 16.35 -5.56
CA ALA A 176 5.41 16.77 -4.42
C ALA A 176 5.47 15.72 -3.30
N MET A 177 4.35 15.07 -2.98
CA MET A 177 4.30 13.97 -2.00
C MET A 177 5.19 12.80 -2.40
N ILE A 178 5.19 12.44 -3.67
CA ILE A 178 6.03 11.33 -4.20
C ILE A 178 7.50 11.71 -4.13
N SER A 179 7.88 12.90 -4.59
CA SER A 179 9.29 13.34 -4.57
C SER A 179 9.81 13.54 -3.15
N TYR A 180 8.97 13.99 -2.25
CA TYR A 180 9.32 14.09 -0.84
C TYR A 180 9.55 12.70 -0.21
N TRP A 181 8.74 11.72 -0.55
CA TRP A 181 8.94 10.34 -0.10
C TRP A 181 10.21 9.72 -0.69
N ASP A 182 10.50 9.96 -1.97
CA ASP A 182 11.74 9.54 -2.61
C ASP A 182 12.98 10.15 -1.93
N GLU A 183 12.92 11.44 -1.55
CA GLU A 183 13.96 12.11 -0.76
C GLU A 183 14.22 11.39 0.57
N GLN A 184 13.15 11.01 1.28
CA GLN A 184 13.26 10.26 2.54
C GLN A 184 13.87 8.86 2.35
N ILE A 185 13.49 8.14 1.29
CA ILE A 185 14.08 6.85 0.95
C ILE A 185 15.57 7.01 0.64
N GLY A 186 15.93 8.05 -0.11
CA GLY A 186 17.34 8.39 -0.37
C GLY A 186 18.14 8.62 0.91
N GLY A 187 17.56 9.38 1.86
CA GLY A 187 18.16 9.61 3.17
C GLY A 187 18.30 8.34 4.02
N LEU A 188 17.29 7.46 3.99
CA LEU A 188 17.35 6.14 4.63
C LEU A 188 18.51 5.29 4.07
N ILE A 189 18.64 5.21 2.75
CA ILE A 189 19.71 4.47 2.08
C ILE A 189 21.09 5.03 2.48
N ASN A 190 21.23 6.35 2.51
CA ASN A 190 22.47 7.01 2.92
C ASN A 190 22.80 6.67 4.38
N LYS A 191 21.80 6.71 5.28
CA LYS A 191 21.97 6.30 6.69
C LYS A 191 22.50 4.87 6.83
N LEU A 192 21.93 3.92 6.09
CA LEU A 192 22.38 2.52 6.09
C LEU A 192 23.81 2.38 5.58
N LYS A 193 24.21 3.19 4.57
CA LYS A 193 25.60 3.22 4.05
C LYS A 193 26.57 3.83 5.07
N GLU A 194 26.21 4.93 5.71
CA GLU A 194 27.02 5.59 6.75
C GLU A 194 27.31 4.64 7.93
N LEU A 195 26.32 3.81 8.27
CA LEU A 195 26.46 2.80 9.34
C LEU A 195 27.15 1.50 8.87
N GLY A 196 27.49 1.37 7.59
CA GLY A 196 28.16 0.18 7.03
C GLY A 196 27.28 -1.08 6.96
N ILE A 197 25.95 -0.95 7.11
CA ILE A 197 25.02 -2.09 7.12
C ILE A 197 24.19 -2.22 5.83
N TYR A 198 24.29 -1.27 4.91
CA TYR A 198 23.53 -1.25 3.65
C TYR A 198 23.67 -2.54 2.83
N ASP A 199 24.89 -3.04 2.70
CA ASP A 199 25.19 -4.24 1.92
C ASP A 199 24.54 -5.52 2.46
N ASN A 200 24.26 -5.56 3.75
CA ASN A 200 23.59 -6.68 4.44
C ASN A 200 22.11 -6.41 4.76
N THR A 201 21.55 -5.37 4.20
CA THR A 201 20.13 -5.01 4.36
C THR A 201 19.36 -5.28 3.07
N ILE A 202 18.28 -6.06 3.16
CA ILE A 202 17.30 -6.15 2.08
C ILE A 202 16.30 -5.01 2.24
N ILE A 203 16.09 -4.25 1.16
CA ILE A 203 15.09 -3.19 1.08
C ILE A 203 14.05 -3.62 0.05
N ILE A 204 12.79 -3.71 0.45
CA ILE A 204 11.67 -4.00 -0.44
C ILE A 204 10.76 -2.78 -0.46
N PHE A 205 10.56 -2.21 -1.65
CA PHE A 205 9.63 -1.13 -1.90
C PHE A 205 8.44 -1.66 -2.68
N THR A 206 7.23 -1.35 -2.22
CA THR A 206 5.98 -1.71 -2.90
C THR A 206 4.84 -0.80 -2.46
N SER A 207 3.63 -1.02 -2.98
CA SER A 207 2.40 -0.33 -2.58
C SER A 207 1.32 -1.33 -2.17
N ASP A 208 0.39 -0.92 -1.34
CA ASP A 208 -0.74 -1.74 -0.87
C ASP A 208 -1.82 -1.93 -1.95
N ASN A 209 -1.97 -0.98 -2.85
CA ASN A 209 -2.93 -1.00 -3.97
C ASN A 209 -2.54 0.00 -5.07
N GLY A 210 -3.23 -0.09 -6.19
CA GLY A 210 -3.10 0.85 -7.30
C GLY A 210 -3.64 2.24 -6.98
N PRO A 211 -3.49 3.21 -7.91
CA PRO A 211 -3.79 4.63 -7.68
C PRO A 211 -5.26 4.89 -7.40
N THR A 212 -5.50 5.93 -6.59
CA THR A 212 -6.82 6.48 -6.29
C THR A 212 -7.17 7.65 -7.21
N PHE A 213 -8.47 7.98 -7.29
CA PHE A 213 -9.00 9.18 -7.98
C PHE A 213 -9.79 10.09 -7.03
N ASN A 214 -9.70 9.84 -5.72
CA ASN A 214 -10.37 10.63 -4.69
C ASN A 214 -9.52 11.82 -4.25
N GLY A 215 -10.11 12.76 -3.50
CA GLY A 215 -9.38 13.80 -2.79
C GLY A 215 -8.56 14.76 -3.66
N GLY A 216 -8.91 14.90 -4.95
CA GLY A 216 -8.19 15.77 -5.89
C GLY A 216 -7.05 15.09 -6.63
N SER A 217 -6.71 13.81 -6.32
CA SER A 217 -5.71 13.09 -7.10
C SER A 217 -6.18 12.86 -8.54
N ASP A 218 -5.26 12.95 -9.49
CA ASP A 218 -5.54 12.82 -10.93
C ASP A 218 -4.70 11.70 -11.52
N SER A 219 -5.14 10.46 -11.26
CA SER A 219 -4.46 9.26 -11.75
C SER A 219 -4.46 9.15 -13.28
N PHE A 220 -5.41 9.79 -13.95
CA PHE A 220 -5.47 9.85 -15.40
C PHE A 220 -4.40 10.77 -15.98
N PHE A 221 -4.22 11.98 -15.42
CA PHE A 221 -3.16 12.91 -15.84
C PHE A 221 -1.77 12.30 -15.70
N PHE A 222 -1.53 11.57 -14.62
CA PHE A 222 -0.24 10.93 -14.36
C PHE A 222 -0.07 9.57 -15.04
N ASP A 223 -1.14 8.98 -15.59
CA ASP A 223 -1.17 7.57 -16.03
C ASP A 223 -0.56 6.63 -14.97
N SER A 224 -0.99 6.84 -13.71
CA SER A 224 -0.34 6.32 -12.51
C SER A 224 -0.25 4.80 -12.42
N ALA A 225 -1.12 4.06 -13.13
CA ALA A 225 -1.10 2.60 -13.17
C ALA A 225 -0.40 2.05 -14.42
N LYS A 226 0.24 2.88 -15.25
CA LYS A 226 0.91 2.44 -16.48
C LYS A 226 1.83 1.24 -16.23
N PRO A 227 1.82 0.19 -17.09
CA PRO A 227 1.14 0.05 -18.40
C PRO A 227 -0.36 -0.29 -18.33
N PHE A 228 -0.93 -0.48 -17.15
CA PHE A 228 -2.36 -0.79 -16.93
C PHE A 228 -3.22 0.46 -17.06
N LYS A 229 -4.54 0.32 -16.95
CA LYS A 229 -5.44 1.46 -16.96
C LYS A 229 -5.43 2.21 -15.63
N SER A 230 -5.42 3.55 -15.72
CA SER A 230 -5.49 4.48 -14.59
C SER A 230 -6.87 5.15 -14.43
N GLU A 231 -7.87 4.69 -15.16
CA GLU A 231 -9.21 5.27 -15.20
C GLU A 231 -10.05 4.88 -13.98
N TRP A 232 -11.18 5.56 -13.79
CA TRP A 232 -12.16 5.22 -12.76
C TRP A 232 -12.59 3.76 -12.85
N GLY A 233 -12.57 3.04 -11.70
CA GLY A 233 -12.91 1.62 -11.63
C GLY A 233 -11.78 0.66 -12.06
N TRP A 234 -10.59 1.17 -12.39
CA TRP A 234 -9.44 0.37 -12.82
C TRP A 234 -8.27 0.41 -11.83
N GLY A 235 -8.22 1.40 -10.94
CA GLY A 235 -7.22 1.53 -9.88
C GLY A 235 -7.70 0.97 -8.54
N LYS A 236 -7.45 1.73 -7.47
CA LYS A 236 -7.85 1.37 -6.10
C LYS A 236 -9.30 0.90 -6.03
N ALA A 237 -9.57 -0.11 -5.20
CA ALA A 237 -10.86 -0.78 -5.02
C ALA A 237 -11.32 -1.59 -6.25
N SER A 238 -10.40 -2.03 -7.11
CA SER A 238 -10.66 -2.92 -8.23
C SER A 238 -9.70 -4.10 -8.22
N LEU A 239 -10.18 -5.29 -8.59
CA LEU A 239 -9.34 -6.47 -8.83
C LEU A 239 -8.75 -6.50 -10.26
N ARG A 240 -8.91 -5.43 -11.03
CA ARG A 240 -8.21 -5.26 -12.31
C ARG A 240 -6.72 -5.01 -12.10
N GLU A 241 -5.90 -5.24 -13.13
CA GLU A 241 -4.43 -5.10 -13.02
C GLU A 241 -4.01 -3.73 -12.47
N GLY A 242 -4.65 -2.64 -12.91
CA GLY A 242 -4.36 -1.29 -12.40
C GLY A 242 -4.67 -1.10 -10.90
N GLY A 243 -5.47 -1.98 -10.30
CA GLY A 243 -5.83 -1.92 -8.88
C GLY A 243 -4.97 -2.83 -7.98
N ILE A 244 -4.51 -3.97 -8.50
CA ILE A 244 -3.80 -4.97 -7.70
C ILE A 244 -2.37 -5.25 -8.14
N ARG A 245 -1.98 -4.94 -9.39
CA ARG A 245 -0.60 -5.11 -9.84
C ARG A 245 0.20 -3.85 -9.57
N VAL A 246 0.84 -3.84 -8.41
CA VAL A 246 1.62 -2.73 -7.87
C VAL A 246 3.11 -2.88 -8.21
N PRO A 247 3.87 -1.77 -8.25
CA PRO A 247 5.32 -1.85 -8.43
C PRO A 247 5.97 -2.56 -7.24
N MET A 248 7.02 -3.33 -7.50
CA MET A 248 7.88 -3.91 -6.48
C MET A 248 9.35 -3.74 -6.88
N ILE A 249 10.16 -3.27 -5.96
CA ILE A 249 11.62 -3.16 -6.10
C ILE A 249 12.25 -3.84 -4.88
N ALA A 250 13.19 -4.74 -5.13
CA ALA A 250 13.98 -5.36 -4.07
C ALA A 250 15.47 -5.06 -4.28
N SER A 251 16.14 -4.58 -3.24
CA SER A 251 17.57 -4.29 -3.24
C SER A 251 18.24 -5.01 -2.08
N TRP A 252 19.28 -5.79 -2.38
CA TRP A 252 20.17 -6.41 -1.40
C TRP A 252 21.56 -6.51 -2.02
N PRO A 253 22.42 -5.49 -1.87
CA PRO A 253 23.61 -5.35 -2.69
C PRO A 253 24.56 -6.55 -2.72
N LYS A 254 24.73 -7.27 -1.60
CA LYS A 254 25.57 -8.48 -1.55
C LYS A 254 24.90 -9.75 -2.10
N LYS A 255 23.60 -9.73 -2.41
CA LYS A 255 22.83 -10.93 -2.74
C LYS A 255 22.09 -10.84 -4.06
N ILE A 256 21.44 -9.71 -4.34
CA ILE A 256 20.64 -9.50 -5.55
C ILE A 256 21.52 -8.81 -6.61
N LYS A 257 21.56 -9.39 -7.81
CA LYS A 257 22.29 -8.79 -8.95
C LYS A 257 21.67 -7.44 -9.32
N ALA A 258 22.47 -6.40 -9.31
CA ALA A 258 22.03 -5.06 -9.69
C ALA A 258 21.46 -5.03 -11.12
N GLY A 259 20.34 -4.31 -11.32
CA GLY A 259 19.68 -4.16 -12.61
C GLY A 259 18.94 -5.41 -13.10
N SER A 260 18.84 -6.48 -12.29
CA SER A 260 18.01 -7.65 -12.64
C SER A 260 16.53 -7.27 -12.70
N LYS A 261 15.79 -7.98 -13.55
CA LYS A 261 14.33 -7.87 -13.68
C LYS A 261 13.73 -9.25 -13.59
N SER A 262 12.49 -9.32 -13.12
CA SER A 262 11.74 -10.56 -12.99
C SER A 262 10.29 -10.36 -13.45
N ASP A 263 9.75 -11.37 -14.13
CA ASP A 263 8.34 -11.47 -14.51
C ASP A 263 7.60 -12.50 -13.62
N LEU A 264 8.15 -12.84 -12.45
CA LEU A 264 7.52 -13.73 -11.51
C LEU A 264 6.16 -13.17 -11.07
N ILE A 265 5.12 -13.99 -11.20
CA ILE A 265 3.80 -13.68 -10.65
C ILE A 265 3.83 -14.07 -9.17
N CYS A 266 3.76 -13.06 -8.29
CA CYS A 266 3.77 -13.22 -6.84
C CYS A 266 2.73 -12.29 -6.19
N ALA A 267 2.46 -12.51 -4.91
CA ALA A 267 1.49 -11.72 -4.15
C ALA A 267 1.98 -11.42 -2.72
N PHE A 268 1.24 -10.60 -1.97
CA PHE A 268 1.66 -10.21 -0.61
C PHE A 268 1.77 -11.38 0.37
N TRP A 269 0.99 -12.44 0.20
CA TRP A 269 1.10 -13.64 1.04
C TRP A 269 2.43 -14.41 0.83
N ASP A 270 3.21 -14.10 -0.21
CA ASP A 270 4.53 -14.66 -0.46
C ASP A 270 5.63 -14.00 0.41
N ILE A 271 5.33 -12.86 1.03
CA ILE A 271 6.27 -12.13 1.91
C ILE A 271 6.60 -12.96 3.16
N MET A 272 5.59 -13.58 3.78
CA MET A 272 5.79 -14.38 5.00
C MET A 272 6.79 -15.52 4.76
N PRO A 273 6.60 -16.46 3.82
CA PRO A 273 7.56 -17.55 3.58
C PRO A 273 8.92 -17.02 3.09
N THR A 274 8.96 -15.90 2.37
CA THR A 274 10.22 -15.28 1.95
C THR A 274 11.04 -14.81 3.14
N PHE A 275 10.39 -14.17 4.12
CA PHE A 275 11.09 -13.71 5.33
C PHE A 275 11.49 -14.85 6.24
N CYS A 276 10.66 -15.88 6.35
CA CYS A 276 11.02 -17.10 7.09
C CYS A 276 12.28 -17.78 6.50
N GLU A 277 12.35 -17.87 5.16
CA GLU A 277 13.52 -18.43 4.46
C GLU A 277 14.78 -17.57 4.66
N ILE A 278 14.65 -16.23 4.60
CA ILE A 278 15.75 -15.30 4.90
C ILE A 278 16.26 -15.47 6.32
N ALA A 279 15.35 -15.54 7.29
CA ALA A 279 15.66 -15.66 8.70
C ALA A 279 16.02 -17.08 9.13
N LYS A 280 15.78 -18.10 8.27
CA LYS A 280 15.98 -19.53 8.54
C LYS A 280 15.18 -20.02 9.75
N VAL A 281 13.93 -19.61 9.83
CA VAL A 281 12.96 -20.05 10.83
C VAL A 281 11.83 -20.83 10.18
N GLU A 282 11.13 -21.62 10.98
CA GLU A 282 9.93 -22.34 10.53
C GLU A 282 8.86 -21.35 10.11
N CYS A 283 8.27 -21.60 8.94
CA CYS A 283 7.21 -20.77 8.41
C CYS A 283 5.84 -21.30 8.88
N PRO A 284 4.97 -20.46 9.42
CA PRO A 284 3.58 -20.84 9.63
C PRO A 284 2.92 -21.27 8.32
N THR A 285 1.88 -22.09 8.42
CA THR A 285 1.07 -22.46 7.25
C THR A 285 0.54 -21.20 6.57
N THR A 286 0.77 -21.08 5.26
CA THR A 286 0.40 -19.93 4.43
C THR A 286 0.17 -20.38 2.99
N ASP A 287 -0.63 -19.63 2.24
CA ASP A 287 -0.83 -19.84 0.80
C ASP A 287 0.35 -19.35 -0.05
N GLY A 288 1.36 -18.74 0.59
CA GLY A 288 2.50 -18.12 -0.07
C GLY A 288 3.58 -19.10 -0.51
N ILE A 289 4.31 -18.72 -1.54
CA ILE A 289 5.54 -19.35 -2.01
C ILE A 289 6.68 -18.33 -1.87
N SER A 290 7.76 -18.71 -1.17
CA SER A 290 8.93 -17.82 -1.05
C SER A 290 9.46 -17.44 -2.43
N PHE A 291 9.66 -16.15 -2.66
CA PHE A 291 10.33 -15.64 -3.86
C PHE A 291 11.82 -15.33 -3.64
N LEU A 292 12.39 -15.74 -2.50
CA LEU A 292 13.83 -15.57 -2.26
C LEU A 292 14.70 -16.23 -3.34
N PRO A 293 14.40 -17.46 -3.86
CA PRO A 293 15.16 -18.04 -4.94
C PRO A 293 15.21 -17.17 -6.20
N GLU A 294 14.09 -16.53 -6.59
CA GLU A 294 14.03 -15.59 -7.71
C GLU A 294 14.93 -14.38 -7.48
N LEU A 295 14.87 -13.77 -6.29
CA LEU A 295 15.74 -12.64 -5.93
C LEU A 295 17.23 -12.99 -6.03
N LEU A 296 17.59 -14.25 -5.75
CA LEU A 296 18.96 -14.76 -5.79
C LEU A 296 19.36 -15.35 -7.15
N GLY A 297 18.52 -15.26 -8.19
CA GLY A 297 18.75 -15.81 -9.51
C GLY A 297 18.80 -17.33 -9.56
N LYS A 298 18.06 -18.01 -8.67
CA LYS A 298 17.97 -19.47 -8.57
C LYS A 298 16.65 -19.99 -9.13
N LYS A 299 16.52 -21.32 -9.24
CA LYS A 299 15.27 -21.97 -9.66
C LYS A 299 14.15 -21.63 -8.67
N GLN A 300 13.06 -21.07 -9.19
CA GLN A 300 11.90 -20.58 -8.45
C GLN A 300 10.67 -21.48 -8.66
N ASN A 301 10.02 -21.86 -7.58
CA ASN A 301 8.68 -22.43 -7.63
C ASN A 301 7.66 -21.33 -7.94
N LYS A 302 6.66 -21.64 -8.73
CA LYS A 302 5.65 -20.68 -9.16
C LYS A 302 4.27 -21.09 -8.68
N HIS A 303 3.41 -20.10 -8.49
CA HIS A 303 1.98 -20.35 -8.31
C HIS A 303 1.37 -20.87 -9.62
N ASP A 304 0.53 -21.90 -9.53
CA ASP A 304 -0.31 -22.33 -10.64
C ASP A 304 -1.37 -21.28 -10.98
N PHE A 305 -1.89 -20.63 -9.96
CA PHE A 305 -2.81 -19.50 -10.04
C PHE A 305 -2.73 -18.63 -8.79
N LEU A 306 -3.26 -17.40 -8.89
CA LEU A 306 -3.57 -16.53 -7.75
C LEU A 306 -5.08 -16.26 -7.76
N TYR A 307 -5.69 -16.22 -6.57
CA TYR A 307 -7.13 -15.97 -6.40
C TYR A 307 -7.40 -14.85 -5.42
N TRP A 308 -8.39 -14.01 -5.73
CA TRP A 308 -8.83 -12.91 -4.87
C TRP A 308 -10.35 -12.82 -4.79
N GLU A 309 -10.83 -12.50 -3.60
CA GLU A 309 -12.19 -12.02 -3.35
C GLU A 309 -12.17 -10.62 -2.76
N PHE A 310 -13.02 -9.75 -3.26
CA PHE A 310 -13.14 -8.39 -2.78
C PHE A 310 -14.63 -8.02 -2.63
N PRO A 311 -15.17 -8.05 -1.38
CA PRO A 311 -16.60 -7.86 -1.13
C PRO A 311 -17.06 -6.41 -1.21
N ASP A 312 -16.18 -5.46 -1.49
CA ASP A 312 -16.51 -4.07 -1.72
C ASP A 312 -16.72 -3.77 -3.21
N SER A 313 -17.06 -2.53 -3.53
CA SER A 313 -17.20 -2.02 -4.93
C SER A 313 -18.09 -2.89 -5.81
N GLY A 314 -19.20 -3.39 -5.26
CA GLY A 314 -20.17 -4.22 -5.97
C GLY A 314 -19.91 -5.72 -5.89
N GLY A 315 -18.88 -6.16 -5.17
CA GLY A 315 -18.42 -7.54 -5.05
C GLY A 315 -17.67 -8.00 -6.30
N GLN A 316 -16.44 -8.47 -6.10
CA GLN A 316 -15.53 -8.87 -7.17
C GLN A 316 -14.81 -10.17 -6.82
N LYS A 317 -14.54 -11.01 -7.83
CA LYS A 317 -13.65 -12.19 -7.73
C LYS A 317 -12.70 -12.17 -8.91
N ALA A 318 -11.45 -12.58 -8.71
CA ALA A 318 -10.49 -12.68 -9.80
C ALA A 318 -9.56 -13.88 -9.66
N VAL A 319 -9.18 -14.47 -10.80
CA VAL A 319 -8.14 -15.50 -10.91
C VAL A 319 -7.09 -15.03 -11.90
N ARG A 320 -5.83 -15.13 -11.54
CA ARG A 320 -4.68 -15.01 -12.43
C ARG A 320 -4.04 -16.37 -12.63
N MET A 321 -3.91 -16.82 -13.87
CA MET A 321 -3.32 -18.10 -14.24
C MET A 321 -2.41 -17.92 -15.47
N GLY A 322 -1.12 -17.90 -15.23
CA GLY A 322 -0.15 -17.54 -16.28
C GLY A 322 -0.48 -16.21 -16.94
N LYS A 323 -0.72 -16.17 -18.23
CA LYS A 323 -1.13 -14.95 -18.97
C LYS A 323 -2.62 -14.61 -18.82
N TRP A 324 -3.43 -15.52 -18.33
CA TRP A 324 -4.88 -15.36 -18.27
C TRP A 324 -5.32 -14.66 -16.98
N LYS A 325 -6.21 -13.71 -17.12
CA LYS A 325 -6.93 -13.05 -16.03
C LYS A 325 -8.42 -13.20 -16.21
N GLY A 326 -9.07 -13.92 -15.29
CA GLY A 326 -10.52 -13.99 -15.20
C GLY A 326 -11.03 -13.09 -14.09
N ILE A 327 -12.08 -12.30 -14.33
CA ILE A 327 -12.67 -11.41 -13.34
C ILE A 327 -14.19 -11.45 -13.39
N VAL A 328 -14.83 -11.51 -12.22
CA VAL A 328 -16.27 -11.31 -12.04
C VAL A 328 -16.47 -10.00 -11.28
N LEU A 329 -17.28 -9.12 -11.81
CA LEU A 329 -17.59 -7.81 -11.22
C LEU A 329 -19.09 -7.71 -10.92
N ASN A 330 -19.48 -6.84 -9.99
CA ASN A 330 -20.88 -6.57 -9.65
C ASN A 330 -21.66 -7.83 -9.16
N ILE A 331 -21.01 -8.64 -8.36
CA ILE A 331 -21.58 -9.89 -7.82
C ILE A 331 -22.87 -9.61 -7.03
N PHE A 332 -22.93 -8.51 -6.28
CA PHE A 332 -24.13 -8.10 -5.51
C PHE A 332 -25.31 -7.69 -6.41
N LYS A 333 -25.06 -7.41 -7.70
CA LYS A 333 -26.10 -7.19 -8.69
C LYS A 333 -26.51 -8.46 -9.46
N GLY A 334 -26.07 -9.63 -8.99
CA GLY A 334 -26.40 -10.93 -9.57
C GLY A 334 -25.50 -11.35 -10.74
N ASN A 335 -24.46 -10.59 -11.07
CA ASN A 335 -23.54 -11.01 -12.14
C ASN A 335 -22.65 -12.17 -11.66
N ARG A 336 -22.53 -13.20 -12.53
CA ARG A 336 -21.67 -14.39 -12.32
C ARG A 336 -20.74 -14.64 -13.50
N LYS A 337 -20.86 -13.81 -14.54
CA LYS A 337 -20.12 -14.01 -15.78
C LYS A 337 -18.67 -13.59 -15.60
N ILE A 338 -17.76 -14.52 -15.90
CA ILE A 338 -16.32 -14.21 -15.98
C ILE A 338 -16.05 -13.44 -17.27
N GLN A 339 -15.37 -12.31 -17.15
CA GLN A 339 -14.65 -11.66 -18.23
C GLN A 339 -13.24 -12.22 -18.26
N LEU A 340 -12.73 -12.63 -19.42
CA LEU A 340 -11.41 -13.23 -19.59
C LEU A 340 -10.49 -12.34 -20.42
N TYR A 341 -9.27 -12.13 -19.97
CA TYR A 341 -8.28 -11.30 -20.64
C TYR A 341 -6.95 -12.06 -20.81
N ASP A 342 -6.33 -11.90 -21.99
CA ASP A 342 -4.95 -12.34 -22.25
C ASP A 342 -4.00 -11.16 -21.97
N LEU A 343 -3.35 -11.16 -20.81
CA LEU A 343 -2.55 -10.02 -20.36
C LEU A 343 -1.21 -9.88 -21.09
N ASP A 344 -0.77 -10.86 -21.87
CA ASP A 344 0.42 -10.72 -22.70
C ASP A 344 0.12 -9.81 -23.91
N SER A 345 -1.06 -9.92 -24.47
CA SER A 345 -1.53 -9.10 -25.60
C SER A 345 -2.37 -7.88 -25.20
N ASP A 346 -3.07 -7.99 -24.07
CA ASP A 346 -3.98 -6.96 -23.55
C ASP A 346 -3.79 -6.69 -22.05
N PRO A 347 -2.65 -6.12 -21.63
CA PRO A 347 -2.40 -5.80 -20.23
C PRO A 347 -3.36 -4.75 -19.67
N ARG A 348 -4.13 -4.07 -20.52
CA ARG A 348 -5.13 -3.07 -20.13
C ARG A 348 -6.54 -3.63 -19.97
N GLU A 349 -6.73 -4.95 -20.13
CA GLU A 349 -8.00 -5.66 -19.92
C GLU A 349 -9.18 -5.03 -20.69
N GLN A 350 -8.98 -4.72 -21.97
CA GLN A 350 -9.96 -4.00 -22.80
C GLN A 350 -10.85 -4.94 -23.62
N THR A 351 -10.34 -6.14 -23.96
CA THR A 351 -10.99 -7.08 -24.85
C THR A 351 -11.32 -8.39 -24.13
N ASP A 352 -12.60 -8.59 -23.79
CA ASP A 352 -13.09 -9.83 -23.22
C ASP A 352 -13.08 -10.95 -24.28
N VAL A 353 -12.21 -11.93 -24.06
CA VAL A 353 -12.04 -13.10 -24.95
C VAL A 353 -12.70 -14.38 -24.42
N ALA A 354 -13.51 -14.32 -23.37
CA ALA A 354 -14.13 -15.46 -22.70
C ALA A 354 -14.85 -16.40 -23.67
N ARG A 355 -15.56 -15.85 -24.68
CA ARG A 355 -16.29 -16.64 -25.68
C ARG A 355 -15.40 -17.54 -26.54
N TYR A 356 -14.13 -17.22 -26.68
CA TYR A 356 -13.17 -17.96 -27.51
C TYR A 356 -12.38 -19.00 -26.73
N HIS A 357 -12.45 -18.96 -25.38
CA HIS A 357 -11.68 -19.82 -24.47
C HIS A 357 -12.55 -20.42 -23.35
N PRO A 358 -13.64 -21.14 -23.70
CA PRO A 358 -14.58 -21.68 -22.72
C PRO A 358 -13.91 -22.64 -21.72
N GLU A 359 -12.87 -23.39 -22.15
CA GLU A 359 -12.09 -24.29 -21.31
C GLU A 359 -11.32 -23.53 -20.21
N ILE A 360 -10.77 -22.35 -20.53
CA ILE A 360 -10.09 -21.50 -19.54
C ILE A 360 -11.09 -20.90 -18.57
N VAL A 361 -12.22 -20.40 -19.08
CA VAL A 361 -13.31 -19.87 -18.25
C VAL A 361 -13.78 -20.94 -17.26
N LYS A 362 -14.04 -22.17 -17.75
CA LYS A 362 -14.46 -23.29 -16.89
C LYS A 362 -13.46 -23.60 -15.79
N ARG A 363 -12.16 -23.65 -16.13
CA ARG A 363 -11.10 -23.88 -15.15
C ARG A 363 -11.07 -22.76 -14.08
N MET A 364 -11.28 -21.51 -14.47
CA MET A 364 -11.34 -20.37 -13.52
C MET A 364 -12.58 -20.42 -12.64
N GLU A 365 -13.73 -20.82 -13.18
CA GLU A 365 -14.93 -21.09 -12.38
C GLU A 365 -14.68 -22.14 -11.31
N ASP A 366 -14.00 -23.24 -11.70
CA ASP A 366 -13.68 -24.32 -10.77
C ASP A 366 -12.71 -23.85 -9.66
N ILE A 367 -11.69 -23.06 -10.00
CA ILE A 367 -10.79 -22.42 -9.02
C ILE A 367 -11.57 -21.50 -8.08
N MET A 368 -12.38 -20.58 -8.63
CA MET A 368 -13.19 -19.66 -7.80
C MET A 368 -14.13 -20.39 -6.84
N LYS A 369 -14.60 -21.55 -7.21
CA LYS A 369 -15.46 -22.40 -6.36
C LYS A 369 -14.66 -23.18 -5.33
N GLN A 370 -13.50 -23.70 -5.69
CA GLN A 370 -12.64 -24.52 -4.84
C GLN A 370 -11.96 -23.67 -3.75
N GLU A 371 -11.45 -22.50 -4.12
CA GLU A 371 -10.67 -21.63 -3.25
C GLU A 371 -11.54 -20.68 -2.40
N HIS A 372 -12.85 -20.68 -2.63
CA HIS A 372 -13.78 -19.88 -1.82
C HIS A 372 -13.85 -20.39 -0.39
N ILE A 373 -13.58 -19.53 0.56
CA ILE A 373 -13.82 -19.76 1.99
C ILE A 373 -14.93 -18.83 2.44
N GLU A 374 -15.99 -19.40 3.03
CA GLU A 374 -17.11 -18.63 3.54
C GLU A 374 -16.66 -17.64 4.63
N PRO A 375 -16.82 -16.32 4.44
CA PRO A 375 -16.38 -15.35 5.42
C PRO A 375 -17.16 -15.46 6.74
N GLU A 376 -16.46 -15.35 7.86
CA GLU A 376 -17.10 -15.29 9.19
C GLU A 376 -18.01 -14.08 9.32
N LEU A 377 -17.65 -12.97 8.67
CA LEU A 377 -18.39 -11.72 8.74
C LEU A 377 -19.49 -11.66 7.69
N ALA A 378 -20.73 -11.53 8.12
CA ALA A 378 -21.88 -11.38 7.22
C ALA A 378 -21.71 -10.24 6.19
N SER A 379 -21.01 -9.15 6.57
CA SER A 379 -20.75 -8.01 5.67
C SER A 379 -19.76 -8.33 4.53
N PHE A 380 -19.03 -9.44 4.61
CA PHE A 380 -18.09 -9.88 3.58
C PHE A 380 -18.66 -11.01 2.71
N LYS A 381 -19.81 -11.56 3.09
CA LYS A 381 -20.46 -12.61 2.32
C LYS A 381 -20.91 -12.08 0.96
N MET A 382 -20.44 -12.72 -0.08
CA MET A 382 -20.89 -12.46 -1.45
C MET A 382 -21.83 -13.58 -1.88
N PRO A 383 -22.96 -13.26 -2.52
CA PRO A 383 -23.87 -14.29 -3.03
C PRO A 383 -23.18 -15.16 -4.07
N HIS A 384 -23.45 -16.46 -4.02
CA HIS A 384 -22.93 -17.47 -4.96
C HIS A 384 -23.59 -17.39 -6.32
#